data_a5c1308096cee5cba0c905bf2a68c2c7
#
_entry.id   a5c1308096cee5cba0c905bf2a68c2c7
#
_cell.length_a   1.000
_cell.length_b   1.000
_cell.length_c   1.000
_cell.angle_alpha   90.00
_cell.angle_beta   90.00
_cell.angle_gamma   90.00
#
_symmetry.space_group_name_H-M   'P 1'
#
loop_
_entity.id
_entity.type
_entity.pdbx_description
1 polymer ?
#
loop_
_entity_poly.entity_id
_entity_poly.type
_entity_poly.pdbx_seq_one_letter_code
_entity_poly.pdbx_strand_id
1 'polypeptide(L)'
;SLALYDIDQDGIRELLISHGTCLADWVNDIYTLEDGKDVSYIGNVGRQGLFYTAPDGNGMYFLYGYQGYQEITRITKSGKDIVQTLIESRELNANENYTEFADKIALLAPGDIPTHGNSYDVEVTAPDGGVNMRCGAGVEYDKVLPDMIPNGTVLTVTQEAVASNGNSWGYTNYNGTYGWIALTQEIGRASCRE
;
A
#
# COMPACT_ATOMS: atom_id res chain seq x y z
N SER A 1 -1.19 -12.32 6.91
CA SER A 1 -0.95 -10.86 6.85
C SER A 1 -0.97 -10.39 5.40
N LEU A 2 -1.26 -9.11 5.18
CA LEU A 2 -1.25 -8.53 3.85
C LEU A 2 -0.71 -7.09 3.86
N ALA A 3 -0.20 -6.64 2.71
CA ALA A 3 0.16 -5.24 2.47
C ALA A 3 -0.16 -4.86 1.02
N LEU A 4 -0.28 -3.56 0.78
CA LEU A 4 -0.33 -2.98 -0.55
C LEU A 4 0.89 -2.06 -0.72
N TYR A 5 1.67 -2.30 -1.76
CA TYR A 5 2.87 -1.52 -2.07
C TYR A 5 3.08 -1.45 -3.58
N ASP A 6 3.33 -0.25 -4.10
CA ASP A 6 3.62 0.00 -5.50
C ASP A 6 5.11 -0.29 -5.75
N ILE A 7 5.40 -1.46 -6.33
CA ILE A 7 6.77 -2.00 -6.45
C ILE A 7 7.56 -1.24 -7.54
N ASP A 8 6.93 -0.82 -8.62
CA ASP A 8 7.59 -0.20 -9.78
C ASP A 8 7.20 1.26 -10.02
N GLN A 9 6.41 1.84 -9.09
CA GLN A 9 5.94 3.24 -9.12
C GLN A 9 5.08 3.56 -10.36
N ASP A 10 4.35 2.57 -10.87
CA ASP A 10 3.42 2.77 -11.97
C ASP A 10 2.06 3.31 -11.53
N GLY A 11 1.85 3.51 -10.23
CA GLY A 11 0.61 3.98 -9.59
C GLY A 11 -0.36 2.85 -9.26
N ILE A 12 -0.04 1.61 -9.60
CA ILE A 12 -0.79 0.41 -9.23
C ILE A 12 -0.07 -0.27 -8.08
N ARG A 13 -0.79 -0.50 -6.97
CA ARG A 13 -0.19 -1.20 -5.83
C ARG A 13 -0.33 -2.70 -5.98
N GLU A 14 0.77 -3.40 -5.81
CA GLU A 14 0.78 -4.83 -5.69
C GLU A 14 0.24 -5.24 -4.30
N LEU A 15 -0.50 -6.35 -4.30
CA LEU A 15 -0.99 -7.00 -3.09
C LEU A 15 0.02 -8.07 -2.66
N LEU A 16 0.59 -7.89 -1.48
CA LEU A 16 1.44 -8.88 -0.82
C LEU A 16 0.59 -9.66 0.18
N ILE A 17 0.58 -10.99 0.07
CA ILE A 17 -0.11 -11.88 1.01
C ILE A 17 0.91 -12.81 1.65
N SER A 18 1.17 -12.60 2.94
CA SER A 18 2.06 -13.45 3.74
C SER A 18 1.27 -14.51 4.48
N HIS A 19 1.57 -15.76 4.23
CA HIS A 19 0.93 -16.91 4.85
C HIS A 19 1.90 -18.06 5.08
N GLY A 20 1.53 -18.97 5.96
CA GLY A 20 2.31 -20.13 6.37
C GLY A 20 1.92 -20.54 7.78
N THR A 21 2.25 -21.77 8.14
CA THR A 21 2.00 -22.34 9.47
C THR A 21 3.25 -22.41 10.33
N CYS A 22 4.40 -22.42 9.69
CA CYS A 22 5.72 -22.41 10.34
C CYS A 22 6.78 -21.75 9.44
N LEU A 23 7.99 -21.53 9.96
CA LEU A 23 9.07 -20.90 9.22
C LEU A 23 9.43 -21.60 7.90
N ALA A 24 9.22 -22.92 7.83
CA ALA A 24 9.62 -23.73 6.69
C ALA A 24 8.64 -23.64 5.50
N ASP A 25 7.36 -23.35 5.76
CA ASP A 25 6.30 -23.27 4.75
C ASP A 25 5.83 -21.84 4.50
N TRP A 26 6.52 -20.83 5.07
CA TRP A 26 6.13 -19.43 4.91
C TRP A 26 6.37 -18.93 3.49
N VAL A 27 5.35 -18.31 2.92
CA VAL A 27 5.34 -17.75 1.57
C VAL A 27 4.72 -16.37 1.59
N ASN A 28 5.25 -15.50 0.76
CA ASN A 28 4.73 -14.16 0.51
C ASN A 28 4.36 -14.06 -0.96
N ASP A 29 3.11 -14.32 -1.27
CA ASP A 29 2.58 -14.21 -2.63
C ASP A 29 2.37 -12.75 -3.01
N ILE A 30 2.68 -12.42 -4.26
CA ILE A 30 2.58 -11.07 -4.80
C ILE A 30 1.65 -11.10 -6.01
N TYR A 31 0.70 -10.19 -6.01
CA TYR A 31 -0.31 -10.03 -7.06
C TYR A 31 -0.32 -8.59 -7.54
N THR A 32 -0.60 -8.37 -8.82
CA THR A 32 -0.86 -7.05 -9.40
C THR A 32 -2.29 -6.95 -9.91
N LEU A 33 -2.74 -5.73 -10.15
CA LEU A 33 -4.05 -5.45 -10.74
C LEU A 33 -3.86 -5.16 -12.23
N GLU A 34 -4.30 -6.07 -13.11
CA GLU A 34 -4.28 -5.88 -14.56
C GLU A 34 -5.47 -5.04 -15.01
N ASP A 35 -5.20 -4.01 -15.82
CA ASP A 35 -6.23 -3.13 -16.41
C ASP A 35 -7.26 -2.59 -15.40
N GLY A 36 -6.87 -2.48 -14.11
CA GLY A 36 -7.72 -2.00 -13.04
C GLY A 36 -8.90 -2.92 -12.69
N LYS A 37 -8.89 -4.20 -13.11
CA LYS A 37 -10.00 -5.13 -12.94
C LYS A 37 -9.60 -6.52 -12.47
N ASP A 38 -8.59 -7.11 -13.09
CA ASP A 38 -8.23 -8.50 -12.84
C ASP A 38 -6.99 -8.59 -11.95
N VAL A 39 -7.07 -9.41 -10.91
CA VAL A 39 -5.94 -9.68 -10.02
C VAL A 39 -5.12 -10.82 -10.59
N SER A 40 -3.85 -10.56 -10.89
CA SER A 40 -2.91 -11.53 -11.45
C SER A 40 -1.79 -11.82 -10.47
N TYR A 41 -1.49 -13.10 -10.29
CA TYR A 41 -0.31 -13.54 -9.56
C TYR A 41 0.95 -13.25 -10.38
N ILE A 42 1.93 -12.56 -9.76
CA ILE A 42 3.18 -12.17 -10.42
C ILE A 42 4.44 -12.78 -9.81
N GLY A 43 4.29 -13.57 -8.74
CA GLY A 43 5.38 -14.31 -8.12
C GLY A 43 5.28 -14.39 -6.61
N ASN A 44 6.29 -14.97 -5.99
CA ASN A 44 6.37 -15.06 -4.52
C ASN A 44 7.80 -14.93 -4.01
N VAL A 45 7.89 -14.62 -2.72
CA VAL A 45 9.14 -14.68 -1.95
C VAL A 45 8.94 -15.70 -0.83
N GLY A 46 9.72 -16.77 -0.84
CA GLY A 46 9.71 -17.78 0.22
C GLY A 46 10.30 -17.25 1.53
N ARG A 47 9.98 -17.91 2.64
CA ARG A 47 10.46 -17.64 4.00
C ARG A 47 9.71 -16.51 4.72
N GLN A 48 9.74 -16.57 6.04
CA GLN A 48 9.27 -15.50 6.90
C GLN A 48 10.33 -14.40 7.01
N GLY A 49 9.95 -13.16 6.72
CA GLY A 49 10.87 -12.03 6.77
C GLY A 49 10.14 -10.68 6.84
N LEU A 50 10.90 -9.63 6.68
CA LEU A 50 10.41 -8.25 6.75
C LEU A 50 10.60 -7.57 5.39
N PHE A 51 9.62 -6.79 5.00
CA PHE A 51 9.67 -5.97 3.79
C PHE A 51 9.98 -4.52 4.14
N TYR A 52 10.79 -3.88 3.31
CA TYR A 52 11.18 -2.48 3.43
C TYR A 52 11.13 -1.81 2.05
N THR A 53 10.84 -0.52 2.02
CA THR A 53 10.89 0.26 0.80
C THR A 53 12.33 0.39 0.31
N ALA A 54 12.56 0.35 -1.00
CA ALA A 54 13.87 0.66 -1.54
C ALA A 54 14.10 2.19 -1.53
N PRO A 55 15.28 2.70 -1.07
CA PRO A 55 15.54 4.13 -0.95
C PRO A 55 15.48 4.90 -2.27
N ASP A 56 15.71 4.21 -3.39
CA ASP A 56 15.63 4.78 -4.75
C ASP A 56 14.19 4.73 -5.31
N GLY A 57 13.24 4.25 -4.51
CA GLY A 57 11.83 4.15 -4.87
C GLY A 57 11.51 3.03 -5.87
N ASN A 58 12.48 2.31 -6.39
CA ASN A 58 12.26 1.24 -7.36
C ASN A 58 12.42 -0.13 -6.69
N GLY A 59 11.30 -0.75 -6.37
CA GLY A 59 11.26 -2.04 -5.72
C GLY A 59 11.19 -1.97 -4.21
N MET A 60 11.41 -3.12 -3.60
CA MET A 60 11.44 -3.28 -2.15
C MET A 60 12.58 -4.22 -1.75
N TYR A 61 13.00 -4.15 -0.48
CA TYR A 61 13.90 -5.12 0.12
C TYR A 61 13.14 -6.13 0.95
N PHE A 62 13.49 -7.39 0.82
CA PHE A 62 13.08 -8.47 1.70
C PHE A 62 14.27 -8.89 2.55
N LEU A 63 14.13 -8.78 3.87
CA LEU A 63 15.13 -9.19 4.83
C LEU A 63 14.66 -10.47 5.51
N TYR A 64 15.42 -11.53 5.31
CA TYR A 64 15.33 -12.77 6.06
C TYR A 64 16.43 -12.81 7.11
N GLY A 65 16.08 -13.08 8.36
CA GLY A 65 17.03 -13.22 9.46
C GLY A 65 16.65 -14.40 10.35
N TYR A 66 17.59 -15.32 10.58
CA TYR A 66 17.38 -16.49 11.41
C TYR A 66 18.69 -17.03 11.98
N GLN A 67 18.74 -17.25 13.30
CA GLN A 67 19.87 -17.89 14.02
C GLN A 67 21.26 -17.31 13.68
N GLY A 68 21.37 -15.97 13.61
CA GLY A 68 22.62 -15.32 13.28
C GLY A 68 22.99 -15.31 11.80
N TYR A 69 22.06 -15.67 10.92
CA TYR A 69 22.21 -15.55 9.48
C TYR A 69 21.26 -14.47 8.95
N GLN A 70 21.75 -13.68 7.99
CA GLN A 70 20.97 -12.65 7.32
C GLN A 70 21.08 -12.80 5.81
N GLU A 71 19.96 -12.54 5.14
CA GLU A 71 19.86 -12.43 3.69
C GLU A 71 19.00 -11.23 3.33
N ILE A 72 19.47 -10.41 2.40
CA ILE A 72 18.73 -9.26 1.86
C ILE A 72 18.56 -9.49 0.38
N THR A 73 17.31 -9.54 -0.05
CA THR A 73 16.91 -9.68 -1.45
C THR A 73 16.18 -8.43 -1.89
N ARG A 74 16.61 -7.86 -3.00
CA ARG A 74 15.85 -6.80 -3.69
C ARG A 74 14.80 -7.44 -4.60
N ILE A 75 13.59 -6.94 -4.52
CA ILE A 75 12.46 -7.37 -5.33
C ILE A 75 12.04 -6.18 -6.19
N THR A 76 12.01 -6.38 -7.50
CA THR A 76 11.52 -5.41 -8.48
C THR A 76 10.48 -6.08 -9.38
N LYS A 77 9.63 -5.30 -10.03
CA LYS A 77 8.66 -5.78 -11.01
C LYS A 77 9.23 -5.56 -12.42
N SER A 78 9.07 -6.55 -13.29
CA SER A 78 9.44 -6.46 -14.70
C SER A 78 8.31 -7.04 -15.54
N GLY A 79 7.48 -6.15 -16.10
CA GLY A 79 6.26 -6.56 -16.78
C GLY A 79 5.29 -7.26 -15.82
N LYS A 80 5.00 -8.53 -16.08
CA LYS A 80 4.08 -9.35 -15.28
C LYS A 80 4.75 -10.26 -14.26
N ASP A 81 6.04 -10.10 -14.03
CA ASP A 81 6.80 -10.96 -13.13
C ASP A 81 7.60 -10.12 -12.11
N ILE A 82 7.85 -10.70 -10.94
CA ILE A 82 8.84 -10.15 -10.01
C ILE A 82 10.23 -10.69 -10.33
N VAL A 83 11.23 -9.81 -10.14
CA VAL A 83 12.65 -10.16 -10.24
C VAL A 83 13.26 -10.07 -8.84
N GLN A 84 13.91 -11.13 -8.40
CA GLN A 84 14.59 -11.21 -7.12
C GLN A 84 16.10 -11.15 -7.33
N THR A 85 16.77 -10.21 -6.68
CA THR A 85 18.22 -10.04 -6.73
C THR A 85 18.79 -10.10 -5.33
N LEU A 86 19.63 -11.11 -5.06
CA LEU A 86 20.34 -11.21 -3.79
C LEU A 86 21.32 -10.04 -3.67
N ILE A 87 21.18 -9.23 -2.63
CA ILE A 87 22.04 -8.08 -2.33
C ILE A 87 23.11 -8.44 -1.32
N GLU A 88 22.72 -9.16 -0.27
CA GLU A 88 23.61 -9.53 0.82
C GLU A 88 23.24 -10.91 1.37
N SER A 89 24.25 -11.69 1.72
CA SER A 89 24.09 -12.94 2.45
C SER A 89 25.28 -13.06 3.39
N ARG A 90 25.03 -13.08 4.71
CA ARG A 90 26.10 -13.14 5.70
C ARG A 90 25.69 -13.82 7.00
N GLU A 91 26.69 -14.37 7.70
CA GLU A 91 26.58 -14.76 9.09
C GLU A 91 26.87 -13.55 9.99
N LEU A 92 26.10 -13.43 11.06
CA LEU A 92 26.25 -12.38 12.08
C LEU A 92 27.02 -12.93 13.27
N ASN A 93 28.02 -12.18 13.73
CA ASN A 93 28.70 -12.46 14.99
C ASN A 93 27.80 -12.12 16.19
N ALA A 94 28.10 -12.66 17.35
CA ALA A 94 27.30 -12.54 18.59
C ALA A 94 26.98 -11.08 19.02
N ASN A 95 27.75 -10.09 18.53
CA ASN A 95 27.59 -8.69 18.85
C ASN A 95 27.01 -7.85 17.68
N GLU A 96 26.63 -8.50 16.57
CA GLU A 96 26.05 -7.84 15.42
C GLU A 96 24.53 -8.00 15.42
N ASN A 97 23.84 -6.93 15.06
CA ASN A 97 22.40 -6.95 14.85
C ASN A 97 22.07 -7.18 13.38
N TYR A 98 20.86 -7.66 13.13
CA TYR A 98 20.29 -7.64 11.77
C TYR A 98 20.26 -6.22 11.22
N THR A 99 20.44 -6.10 9.91
CA THR A 99 20.28 -4.81 9.22
C THR A 99 18.87 -4.30 9.40
N GLU A 100 18.75 -3.02 9.75
CA GLU A 100 17.46 -2.32 9.80
C GLU A 100 17.44 -1.24 8.72
N PHE A 101 16.37 -1.20 7.96
CA PHE A 101 16.09 -0.12 7.02
C PHE A 101 15.06 0.83 7.63
N ALA A 102 15.08 2.10 7.19
CA ALA A 102 14.24 3.14 7.80
C ALA A 102 12.74 2.87 7.59
N ASP A 103 12.35 2.46 6.37
CA ASP A 103 10.95 2.44 5.95
C ASP A 103 10.45 1.00 5.78
N LYS A 104 9.91 0.46 6.87
CA LYS A 104 9.31 -0.87 6.88
C LYS A 104 7.93 -0.86 6.23
N ILE A 105 7.68 -1.78 5.30
CA ILE A 105 6.34 -2.02 4.76
C ILE A 105 5.54 -2.79 5.81
N ALA A 106 4.51 -2.16 6.36
CA ALA A 106 3.67 -2.77 7.37
C ALA A 106 2.77 -3.84 6.76
N LEU A 107 2.88 -5.07 7.28
CA LEU A 107 1.94 -6.15 6.98
C LEU A 107 0.79 -6.08 7.99
N LEU A 108 -0.43 -5.88 7.50
CA LEU A 108 -1.64 -5.87 8.30
C LEU A 108 -2.05 -7.31 8.65
N ALA A 109 -2.43 -7.56 9.90
CA ALA A 109 -3.09 -8.81 10.25
C ALA A 109 -4.50 -8.85 9.62
N PRO A 110 -5.08 -10.04 9.35
CA PRO A 110 -6.43 -10.15 8.80
C PRO A 110 -7.51 -9.40 9.58
N GLY A 111 -7.33 -9.23 10.90
CA GLY A 111 -8.24 -8.46 11.75
C GLY A 111 -8.06 -6.94 11.68
N ASP A 112 -6.91 -6.48 11.15
CA ASP A 112 -6.59 -5.05 10.98
C ASP A 112 -6.95 -4.55 9.58
N ILE A 113 -7.43 -5.44 8.70
CA ILE A 113 -7.95 -5.04 7.39
C ILE A 113 -9.22 -4.26 7.68
N PRO A 114 -9.34 -3.01 7.21
CA PRO A 114 -10.57 -2.27 7.31
C PRO A 114 -11.68 -3.12 6.70
N THR A 115 -12.53 -3.71 7.54
CA THR A 115 -13.73 -4.39 7.07
C THR A 115 -14.58 -3.32 6.40
N HIS A 116 -15.00 -3.58 5.16
CA HIS A 116 -15.94 -2.70 4.49
C HIS A 116 -17.13 -2.45 5.40
N GLY A 117 -17.20 -1.25 5.98
CA GLY A 117 -18.44 -0.70 6.48
C GLY A 117 -19.43 -0.63 5.31
N ASN A 118 -20.71 -0.47 5.59
CA ASN A 118 -21.70 -0.20 4.56
C ASN A 118 -21.19 1.00 3.73
N SER A 119 -21.19 0.87 2.40
CA SER A 119 -20.89 1.98 1.52
C SER A 119 -21.93 3.09 1.73
N TYR A 120 -21.49 4.32 1.71
CA TYR A 120 -22.36 5.49 1.86
C TYR A 120 -21.98 6.59 0.88
N ASP A 121 -22.92 7.47 0.58
CA ASP A 121 -22.69 8.54 -0.35
C ASP A 121 -22.22 9.81 0.37
N VAL A 122 -21.26 10.51 -0.25
CA VAL A 122 -20.77 11.82 0.17
C VAL A 122 -20.90 12.81 -1.00
N GLU A 123 -21.31 14.02 -0.70
CA GLU A 123 -21.29 15.12 -1.67
C GLU A 123 -20.00 15.93 -1.48
N VAL A 124 -19.28 16.18 -2.55
CA VAL A 124 -18.07 17.02 -2.53
C VAL A 124 -18.45 18.46 -2.26
N THR A 125 -17.94 19.03 -1.15
CA THR A 125 -18.19 20.41 -0.72
C THR A 125 -16.90 21.03 -0.18
N ALA A 126 -15.92 21.27 -1.05
CA ALA A 126 -14.63 21.83 -0.67
C ALA A 126 -14.55 23.33 -0.95
N PRO A 127 -13.87 24.14 -0.09
CA PRO A 127 -13.72 25.60 -0.28
C PRO A 127 -13.06 25.96 -1.61
N ASP A 128 -12.14 25.13 -2.08
CA ASP A 128 -11.36 25.35 -3.30
C ASP A 128 -12.07 24.90 -4.57
N GLY A 129 -13.37 24.56 -4.49
CA GLY A 129 -14.20 24.19 -5.63
C GLY A 129 -14.18 22.71 -5.99
N GLY A 130 -13.43 21.88 -5.28
CA GLY A 130 -13.33 20.45 -5.52
C GLY A 130 -12.34 19.73 -4.63
N VAL A 131 -12.28 18.41 -4.76
CA VAL A 131 -11.36 17.55 -4.00
C VAL A 131 -10.41 16.81 -4.94
N ASN A 132 -9.14 16.68 -4.53
CA ASN A 132 -8.18 15.85 -5.24
C ASN A 132 -8.39 14.37 -4.89
N MET A 133 -8.35 13.51 -5.90
CA MET A 133 -8.28 12.06 -5.73
C MET A 133 -6.81 11.63 -5.77
N ARG A 134 -6.41 10.76 -4.81
CA ARG A 134 -5.03 10.32 -4.64
C ARG A 134 -4.91 8.79 -4.64
N CYS A 135 -3.72 8.29 -4.92
CA CYS A 135 -3.44 6.84 -4.90
C CYS A 135 -3.37 6.25 -3.47
N GLY A 136 -3.35 7.08 -2.42
CA GLY A 136 -3.36 6.67 -1.02
C GLY A 136 -4.09 7.65 -0.12
N ALA A 137 -4.38 7.19 1.11
CA ALA A 137 -5.07 7.97 2.14
C ALA A 137 -4.11 8.94 2.82
N GLY A 138 -3.77 10.05 2.15
CA GLY A 138 -2.88 11.09 2.68
C GLY A 138 -2.55 12.13 1.62
N VAL A 139 -2.13 13.32 2.06
CA VAL A 139 -1.73 14.43 1.17
C VAL A 139 -0.37 14.19 0.52
N GLU A 140 0.42 13.30 1.09
CA GLU A 140 1.73 12.87 0.62
C GLU A 140 1.67 11.96 -0.62
N TYR A 141 0.49 11.36 -0.90
CA TYR A 141 0.31 10.48 -2.05
C TYR A 141 0.00 11.28 -3.32
N ASP A 142 0.43 10.74 -4.46
CA ASP A 142 0.22 11.36 -5.77
C ASP A 142 -1.25 11.41 -6.17
N LYS A 143 -1.60 12.41 -6.99
CA LYS A 143 -2.92 12.54 -7.57
C LYS A 143 -3.11 11.49 -8.67
N VAL A 144 -4.26 10.82 -8.69
CA VAL A 144 -4.65 9.88 -9.75
C VAL A 144 -5.46 10.53 -10.86
N LEU A 145 -5.92 11.78 -10.64
CA LEU A 145 -6.62 12.58 -11.64
C LEU A 145 -5.87 13.90 -11.88
N PRO A 146 -5.83 14.40 -13.12
CA PRO A 146 -5.21 15.70 -13.43
C PRO A 146 -5.98 16.86 -12.80
N ASP A 147 -7.31 16.75 -12.75
CA ASP A 147 -8.21 17.78 -12.24
C ASP A 147 -8.89 17.34 -10.94
N MET A 148 -9.35 18.31 -10.16
CA MET A 148 -10.15 18.04 -8.95
C MET A 148 -11.55 17.55 -9.34
N ILE A 149 -12.11 16.67 -8.52
CA ILE A 149 -13.53 16.31 -8.56
C ILE A 149 -14.32 17.52 -8.08
N PRO A 150 -15.22 18.06 -8.90
CA PRO A 150 -15.89 19.34 -8.59
C PRO A 150 -16.91 19.20 -7.46
N ASN A 151 -17.17 20.34 -6.80
CA ASN A 151 -18.25 20.46 -5.81
C ASN A 151 -19.61 20.07 -6.41
N GLY A 152 -20.47 19.47 -5.58
CA GLY A 152 -21.78 18.95 -5.98
C GLY A 152 -21.71 17.53 -6.57
N THR A 153 -20.51 16.96 -6.73
CA THR A 153 -20.38 15.56 -7.13
C THR A 153 -20.72 14.64 -5.97
N VAL A 154 -21.61 13.67 -6.19
CA VAL A 154 -21.91 12.61 -5.23
C VAL A 154 -21.01 11.41 -5.52
N LEU A 155 -20.31 10.93 -4.51
CA LEU A 155 -19.38 9.81 -4.58
C LEU A 155 -19.76 8.77 -3.54
N THR A 156 -19.74 7.49 -3.93
CA THR A 156 -19.94 6.38 -2.98
C THR A 156 -18.61 5.99 -2.36
N VAL A 157 -18.46 6.22 -1.07
CA VAL A 157 -17.31 5.77 -0.27
C VAL A 157 -17.50 4.30 0.07
N THR A 158 -16.50 3.50 -0.26
CA THR A 158 -16.53 2.04 -0.02
C THR A 158 -15.57 1.60 1.07
N GLN A 159 -14.59 2.43 1.41
CA GLN A 159 -13.62 2.19 2.48
C GLN A 159 -13.24 3.53 3.13
N GLU A 160 -12.86 3.47 4.41
CA GLU A 160 -12.28 4.60 5.11
C GLU A 160 -10.88 4.26 5.64
N ALA A 161 -10.03 5.29 5.72
CA ALA A 161 -8.72 5.21 6.37
C ALA A 161 -8.44 6.52 7.10
N VAL A 162 -7.64 6.44 8.15
CA VAL A 162 -7.16 7.61 8.88
C VAL A 162 -5.67 7.79 8.54
N ALA A 163 -5.31 8.94 7.98
CA ALA A 163 -3.92 9.28 7.70
C ALA A 163 -3.13 9.55 8.99
N SER A 164 -1.81 9.56 8.89
CA SER A 164 -0.90 9.80 10.02
C SER A 164 -1.13 11.15 10.74
N ASN A 165 -1.69 12.13 10.03
CA ASN A 165 -2.06 13.45 10.57
C ASN A 165 -3.47 13.49 11.22
N GLY A 166 -4.16 12.34 11.33
CA GLY A 166 -5.50 12.22 11.91
C GLY A 166 -6.66 12.52 10.95
N ASN A 167 -6.39 12.90 9.70
CA ASN A 167 -7.46 13.17 8.73
C ASN A 167 -8.07 11.87 8.20
N SER A 168 -9.40 11.86 8.06
CA SER A 168 -10.14 10.75 7.47
C SER A 168 -10.17 10.84 5.94
N TRP A 169 -10.01 9.71 5.29
CA TRP A 169 -10.00 9.54 3.84
C TRP A 169 -11.00 8.46 3.42
N GLY A 170 -11.69 8.68 2.30
CA GLY A 170 -12.64 7.72 1.72
C GLY A 170 -12.15 7.19 0.39
N TYR A 171 -12.19 5.87 0.21
CA TYR A 171 -11.92 5.24 -1.07
C TYR A 171 -13.18 5.20 -1.92
N THR A 172 -13.08 5.67 -3.15
CA THR A 172 -14.23 5.85 -4.03
C THR A 172 -13.85 5.66 -5.51
N ASN A 173 -14.87 5.65 -6.37
CA ASN A 173 -14.73 5.66 -7.83
C ASN A 173 -15.29 6.95 -8.39
N TYR A 174 -14.55 7.59 -9.28
CA TYR A 174 -15.01 8.71 -10.08
C TYR A 174 -14.72 8.48 -11.56
N ASN A 175 -15.78 8.35 -12.38
CA ASN A 175 -15.68 8.12 -13.83
C ASN A 175 -14.77 6.93 -14.22
N GLY A 176 -14.77 5.86 -13.43
CA GLY A 176 -13.97 4.66 -13.68
C GLY A 176 -12.57 4.69 -13.05
N THR A 177 -12.14 5.82 -12.49
CA THR A 177 -10.87 5.94 -11.75
C THR A 177 -11.13 5.73 -10.27
N TYR A 178 -10.36 4.86 -9.64
CA TYR A 178 -10.42 4.58 -8.21
C TYR A 178 -9.33 5.35 -7.46
N GLY A 179 -9.65 5.79 -6.24
CA GLY A 179 -8.67 6.49 -5.41
C GLY A 179 -9.27 7.00 -4.10
N TRP A 180 -8.44 7.68 -3.35
CA TRP A 180 -8.75 8.24 -2.04
C TRP A 180 -9.05 9.73 -2.13
N ILE A 181 -10.12 10.15 -1.47
CA ILE A 181 -10.49 11.56 -1.29
C ILE A 181 -10.48 11.91 0.19
N ALA A 182 -10.13 13.15 0.54
CA ALA A 182 -10.21 13.61 1.91
C ALA A 182 -11.69 13.79 2.32
N LEU A 183 -12.07 13.15 3.42
CA LEU A 183 -13.41 13.29 4.03
C LEU A 183 -13.41 14.43 5.06
N THR A 184 -12.25 14.68 5.71
CA THR A 184 -12.06 15.78 6.66
C THR A 184 -10.71 16.44 6.38
N GLN A 185 -10.67 17.77 6.33
CA GLN A 185 -9.44 18.56 6.34
C GLN A 185 -9.47 19.52 7.53
N GLU A 186 -8.39 19.61 8.29
CA GLU A 186 -8.27 20.56 9.41
C GLU A 186 -8.14 22.03 8.98
N ILE A 187 -8.12 22.34 7.69
CA ILE A 187 -8.13 23.70 7.19
C ILE A 187 -9.36 23.88 6.31
N GLY A 188 -10.47 24.29 6.94
CA GLY A 188 -11.74 24.56 6.28
C GLY A 188 -12.66 23.33 6.27
N ARG A 189 -13.63 23.33 7.14
CA ARG A 189 -14.62 22.27 7.32
C ARG A 189 -15.31 21.90 6.01
N ALA A 190 -15.05 20.68 5.51
CA ALA A 190 -16.02 20.01 4.69
C ALA A 190 -17.07 19.38 5.64
N SER A 191 -18.29 19.87 5.62
CA SER A 191 -19.37 19.25 6.40
C SER A 191 -20.01 18.18 5.55
N CYS A 192 -19.81 16.91 5.91
CA CYS A 192 -20.72 15.85 5.47
C CYS A 192 -22.07 16.09 6.16
N ARG A 193 -23.13 16.15 5.40
CA ARG A 193 -24.51 16.07 5.94
C ARG A 193 -25.01 14.66 5.67
N GLU A 194 -25.49 14.02 6.74
CA GLU A 194 -26.34 12.84 6.68
C GLU A 194 -27.64 13.10 5.90
#